data_96209086ca64a6233badfc11cdcccc59
#
_entry.id   96209086ca64a6233badfc11cdcccc59
#
_cell.length_a   1.000
_cell.length_b   1.000
_cell.length_c   1.000
_cell.angle_alpha   90.00
_cell.angle_beta   90.00
_cell.angle_gamma   90.00
#
_symmetry.space_group_name_H-M   'P 1'
#
loop_
_entity.id
_entity.type
_entity.pdbx_description
1 polymer ?
#
loop_
_entity_poly.entity_id
_entity_poly.type
_entity_poly.pdbx_seq_one_letter_code
_entity_poly.pdbx_strand_id
1 'polypeptide(L)'
;MKRRTVLKIVGLGAIAPAEWASVAQGRALAWSAKDYQLRFFTKDENLLVDKLAEMIIPADEHSPGAHAAQVSLFADLMVATGSDAAKTEWRNGLRLIQEEAAHSSLEAALAKAARHEGDPQTHLERFFKTLKEMTVNGYYTSAIGIHQDMQYQGNTYLASFPGCTIPNLAKED
;
A
#
# COMPACT_ATOMS: atom_id res chain seq x y z
N MET A 1 5.41 41.94 -18.52
CA MET A 1 6.74 41.39 -18.16
C MET A 1 7.47 40.97 -19.43
N LYS A 2 8.70 41.46 -19.62
CA LYS A 2 9.50 41.11 -20.81
C LYS A 2 10.07 39.71 -20.68
N ARG A 3 9.99 38.85 -21.74
CA ARG A 3 10.46 37.46 -21.76
C ARG A 3 11.90 37.25 -21.23
N ARG A 4 12.76 38.25 -21.40
CA ARG A 4 14.14 38.25 -20.86
C ARG A 4 14.20 38.33 -19.32
N THR A 5 13.20 38.87 -18.64
CA THR A 5 13.17 38.94 -17.17
C THR A 5 12.80 37.59 -16.58
N VAL A 6 11.93 36.83 -17.24
CA VAL A 6 11.56 35.46 -16.82
C VAL A 6 12.77 34.50 -16.94
N LEU A 7 13.54 34.61 -18.03
CA LEU A 7 14.76 33.80 -18.21
C LEU A 7 15.85 34.09 -17.17
N LYS A 8 15.96 35.36 -16.70
CA LYS A 8 16.90 35.70 -15.62
C LYS A 8 16.48 35.11 -14.27
N ILE A 9 15.18 35.03 -14.00
CA ILE A 9 14.64 34.42 -12.75
C ILE A 9 14.86 32.92 -12.78
N VAL A 10 14.67 32.25 -13.92
CA VAL A 10 14.93 30.83 -14.09
C VAL A 10 16.43 30.53 -14.02
N GLY A 11 17.29 31.41 -14.55
CA GLY A 11 18.75 31.25 -14.50
C GLY A 11 19.34 31.44 -13.08
N LEU A 12 18.71 32.23 -12.22
CA LEU A 12 19.12 32.41 -10.81
C LEU A 12 18.60 31.27 -9.89
N GLY A 13 17.61 30.51 -10.34
CA GLY A 13 17.12 29.31 -9.65
C GLY A 13 18.03 28.09 -9.83
N ALA A 14 19.07 28.18 -10.63
CA ALA A 14 20.01 27.06 -10.88
C ALA A 14 21.08 26.91 -9.80
N ILE A 15 21.12 27.77 -8.80
CA ILE A 15 21.89 27.50 -7.56
C ILE A 15 20.89 26.89 -6.55
N ALA A 16 20.46 25.67 -6.86
CA ALA A 16 19.74 24.90 -5.87
C ALA A 16 20.72 24.58 -4.73
N PRO A 17 20.35 24.85 -3.46
CA PRO A 17 21.13 24.33 -2.33
C PRO A 17 21.34 22.84 -2.50
N ALA A 18 22.46 22.31 -2.03
CA ALA A 18 22.81 20.89 -2.15
C ALA A 18 21.70 19.95 -1.64
N GLU A 19 20.80 20.45 -0.82
CA GLU A 19 19.59 19.78 -0.33
C GLU A 19 18.59 19.42 -1.45
N TRP A 20 18.48 20.23 -2.51
CA TRP A 20 17.57 19.96 -3.65
C TRP A 20 18.18 18.93 -4.63
N ALA A 21 19.50 18.85 -4.68
CA ALA A 21 20.18 17.85 -5.48
C ALA A 21 19.92 16.44 -4.93
N SER A 22 19.72 16.29 -3.63
CA SER A 22 19.41 15.02 -3.00
C SER A 22 17.99 14.53 -3.30
N VAL A 23 17.06 15.44 -3.53
CA VAL A 23 15.67 15.12 -3.97
C VAL A 23 15.66 14.73 -5.45
N ALA A 24 16.44 15.42 -6.29
CA ALA A 24 16.56 15.14 -7.72
C ALA A 24 17.30 13.80 -8.00
N GLN A 25 18.09 13.29 -7.06
CA GLN A 25 18.81 12.01 -7.19
C GLN A 25 17.99 10.79 -6.73
N GLY A 26 16.66 10.93 -6.63
CA GLY A 26 15.82 9.78 -6.28
C GLY A 26 16.07 9.22 -4.87
N ARG A 27 16.70 10.00 -3.98
CA ARG A 27 16.52 9.80 -2.56
C ARG A 27 15.09 10.21 -2.25
N ALA A 28 14.13 9.40 -2.71
CA ALA A 28 12.87 9.29 -2.01
C ALA A 28 13.25 9.33 -0.53
N LEU A 29 12.61 10.20 0.23
CA LEU A 29 12.66 10.12 1.68
C LEU A 29 12.33 8.66 1.97
N ALA A 30 13.39 7.83 2.09
CA ALA A 30 13.22 6.45 2.47
C ALA A 30 12.63 6.55 3.86
N TRP A 31 11.33 6.46 3.92
CA TRP A 31 10.60 6.40 5.16
C TRP A 31 11.17 5.19 5.91
N SER A 32 12.08 5.49 6.84
CA SER A 32 12.73 4.45 7.60
C SER A 32 11.74 3.97 8.64
N ALA A 33 11.22 2.78 8.42
CA ALA A 33 10.38 2.12 9.43
C ALA A 33 11.07 1.99 10.79
N LYS A 34 12.41 2.08 10.83
CA LYS A 34 13.18 2.01 12.07
C LYS A 34 12.88 3.17 13.03
N ASP A 35 12.47 4.31 12.51
CA ASP A 35 12.19 5.52 13.29
C ASP A 35 10.70 5.83 13.39
N TYR A 36 9.82 4.98 12.80
CA TYR A 36 8.38 5.20 12.84
C TYR A 36 7.81 4.88 14.21
N GLN A 37 7.09 5.84 14.77
CA GLN A 37 6.32 5.65 15.99
C GLN A 37 4.85 5.50 15.64
N LEU A 38 4.23 4.44 16.13
CA LEU A 38 2.81 4.19 15.96
C LEU A 38 1.99 5.37 16.48
N ARG A 39 1.00 5.80 15.69
CA ARG A 39 0.16 6.97 15.96
C ARG A 39 -1.25 6.60 16.39
N PHE A 40 -1.73 5.47 15.94
CA PHE A 40 -3.08 5.00 16.20
C PHE A 40 -3.10 3.61 16.84
N PHE A 41 -2.43 2.63 16.25
CA PHE A 41 -2.41 1.27 16.79
C PHE A 41 -1.52 1.17 18.04
N THR A 42 -1.93 0.33 18.98
CA THR A 42 -1.03 -0.23 19.99
C THR A 42 -0.02 -1.17 19.32
N LYS A 43 1.05 -1.54 20.02
CA LYS A 43 2.03 -2.51 19.50
C LYS A 43 1.38 -3.85 19.14
N ASP A 44 0.47 -4.33 19.97
CA ASP A 44 -0.21 -5.61 19.78
C ASP A 44 -1.19 -5.55 18.60
N GLU A 45 -1.93 -4.44 18.45
CA GLU A 45 -2.80 -4.22 17.30
C GLU A 45 -2.00 -4.11 16.00
N ASN A 46 -0.85 -3.43 16.00
CA ASN A 46 0.02 -3.35 14.83
C ASN A 46 0.55 -4.74 14.42
N LEU A 47 0.95 -5.56 15.39
CA LEU A 47 1.37 -6.95 15.13
C LEU A 47 0.20 -7.80 14.59
N LEU A 48 -1.00 -7.57 15.07
CA LEU A 48 -2.19 -8.24 14.53
C LEU A 48 -2.47 -7.81 13.08
N VAL A 49 -2.45 -6.51 12.79
CA VAL A 49 -2.64 -5.98 11.43
C VAL A 49 -1.56 -6.50 10.49
N ASP A 50 -0.32 -6.58 10.94
CA ASP A 50 0.80 -7.11 10.17
C ASP A 50 0.58 -8.59 9.77
N LYS A 51 0.16 -9.43 10.73
CA LYS A 51 -0.19 -10.83 10.45
C LYS A 51 -1.38 -10.96 9.51
N LEU A 52 -2.41 -10.17 9.71
CA LEU A 52 -3.61 -10.17 8.85
C LEU A 52 -3.28 -9.73 7.41
N ALA A 53 -2.45 -8.70 7.26
CA ALA A 53 -1.99 -8.22 5.96
C ALA A 53 -1.14 -9.28 5.24
N GLU A 54 -0.23 -9.96 5.95
CA GLU A 54 0.58 -11.05 5.38
C GLU A 54 -0.28 -12.27 4.97
N MET A 55 -1.38 -12.52 5.66
CA MET A 55 -2.32 -13.58 5.25
C MET A 55 -3.13 -13.21 4.01
N ILE A 56 -3.28 -11.91 3.70
CA ILE A 56 -3.97 -11.41 2.50
C ILE A 56 -3.01 -11.38 1.31
N ILE A 57 -1.79 -10.88 1.50
CA ILE A 57 -0.72 -10.86 0.49
C ILE A 57 0.51 -11.53 1.10
N PRO A 58 0.59 -12.87 1.02
CA PRO A 58 1.70 -13.62 1.57
C PRO A 58 2.97 -13.48 0.72
N ALA A 59 4.12 -13.74 1.35
CA ALA A 59 5.35 -13.91 0.63
C ALA A 59 5.30 -15.18 -0.24
N ASP A 60 5.73 -15.05 -1.50
CA ASP A 60 5.88 -16.15 -2.45
C ASP A 60 7.15 -15.96 -3.32
N GLU A 61 7.31 -16.75 -4.38
CA GLU A 61 8.50 -16.68 -5.29
C GLU A 61 8.59 -15.34 -6.04
N HIS A 62 7.51 -14.59 -6.18
CA HIS A 62 7.46 -13.32 -6.91
C HIS A 62 7.28 -12.11 -5.99
N SER A 63 6.72 -12.32 -4.80
CA SER A 63 6.32 -11.28 -3.86
C SER A 63 6.97 -11.50 -2.49
N PRO A 64 7.65 -10.47 -1.92
CA PRO A 64 8.14 -10.53 -0.54
C PRO A 64 7.05 -10.45 0.54
N GLY A 65 5.78 -10.28 0.16
CA GLY A 65 4.64 -10.21 1.05
C GLY A 65 4.39 -8.83 1.71
N ALA A 66 3.22 -8.72 2.34
CA ALA A 66 2.76 -7.47 2.95
C ALA A 66 3.61 -7.07 4.18
N HIS A 67 4.13 -8.05 4.92
CA HIS A 67 5.03 -7.81 6.04
C HIS A 67 6.30 -7.08 5.60
N ALA A 68 6.97 -7.57 4.55
CA ALA A 68 8.17 -6.94 4.02
C ALA A 68 7.90 -5.51 3.49
N ALA A 69 6.72 -5.28 2.93
CA ALA A 69 6.25 -3.98 2.47
C ALA A 69 5.82 -3.03 3.61
N GLN A 70 5.80 -3.53 4.87
CA GLN A 70 5.44 -2.76 6.07
C GLN A 70 4.03 -2.16 5.99
N VAL A 71 3.10 -2.92 5.45
CA VAL A 71 1.72 -2.49 5.24
C VAL A 71 1.03 -2.09 6.54
N SER A 72 1.36 -2.73 7.67
CA SER A 72 0.80 -2.39 8.98
C SER A 72 1.13 -0.96 9.43
N LEU A 73 2.33 -0.48 9.12
CA LEU A 73 2.74 0.90 9.42
C LEU A 73 2.07 1.91 8.50
N PHE A 74 1.88 1.55 7.23
CA PHE A 74 1.08 2.34 6.30
C PHE A 74 -0.36 2.46 6.79
N ALA A 75 -0.97 1.35 7.23
CA ALA A 75 -2.32 1.34 7.78
C ALA A 75 -2.43 2.22 9.03
N ASP A 76 -1.46 2.15 9.96
CA ASP A 76 -1.42 3.00 11.14
C ASP A 76 -1.44 4.48 10.78
N LEU A 77 -0.60 4.90 9.82
CA LEU A 77 -0.54 6.29 9.37
C LEU A 77 -1.87 6.73 8.73
N MET A 78 -2.44 5.90 7.85
CA MET A 78 -3.68 6.23 7.13
C MET A 78 -4.86 6.35 8.08
N VAL A 79 -4.98 5.43 9.05
CA VAL A 79 -6.05 5.48 10.05
C VAL A 79 -5.84 6.64 11.02
N ALA A 80 -4.61 6.90 11.46
CA ALA A 80 -4.30 8.03 12.35
C ALA A 80 -4.73 9.38 11.76
N THR A 81 -4.57 9.54 10.45
CA THR A 81 -4.94 10.75 9.71
C THR A 81 -6.38 10.75 9.20
N GLY A 82 -7.05 9.61 9.30
CA GLY A 82 -8.44 9.43 8.88
C GLY A 82 -9.46 10.07 9.82
N SER A 83 -10.75 9.95 9.45
CA SER A 83 -11.88 10.43 10.24
C SER A 83 -12.06 9.63 11.54
N ASP A 84 -12.75 10.20 12.51
CA ASP A 84 -13.08 9.48 13.75
C ASP A 84 -13.98 8.26 13.48
N ALA A 85 -14.82 8.31 12.46
CA ALA A 85 -15.60 7.16 12.01
C ALA A 85 -14.70 6.00 11.54
N ALA A 86 -13.68 6.30 10.72
CA ALA A 86 -12.69 5.30 10.27
C ALA A 86 -11.91 4.72 11.46
N LYS A 87 -11.48 5.55 12.40
CA LYS A 87 -10.81 5.11 13.62
C LYS A 87 -11.69 4.16 14.45
N THR A 88 -12.96 4.49 14.59
CA THR A 88 -13.93 3.65 15.31
C THR A 88 -14.17 2.33 14.59
N GLU A 89 -14.30 2.35 13.26
CA GLU A 89 -14.42 1.14 12.45
C GLU A 89 -13.23 0.20 12.63
N TRP A 90 -12.00 0.72 12.56
CA TRP A 90 -10.80 -0.06 12.78
C TRP A 90 -10.70 -0.67 14.18
N ARG A 91 -11.01 0.10 15.24
CA ARG A 91 -11.04 -0.42 16.61
C ARG A 91 -12.04 -1.56 16.77
N ASN A 92 -13.26 -1.35 16.26
CA ASN A 92 -14.32 -2.36 16.32
C ASN A 92 -13.98 -3.59 15.49
N GLY A 93 -13.42 -3.41 14.28
CA GLY A 93 -13.02 -4.49 13.41
C GLY A 93 -11.93 -5.38 14.01
N LEU A 94 -10.85 -4.78 14.54
CA LEU A 94 -9.79 -5.52 15.21
C LEU A 94 -10.31 -6.29 16.43
N ARG A 95 -11.19 -5.70 17.23
CA ARG A 95 -11.83 -6.38 18.35
C ARG A 95 -12.63 -7.61 17.88
N LEU A 96 -13.44 -7.45 16.83
CA LEU A 96 -14.25 -8.56 16.29
C LEU A 96 -13.38 -9.71 15.76
N ILE A 97 -12.28 -9.41 15.07
CA ILE A 97 -11.31 -10.42 14.62
C ILE A 97 -10.69 -11.16 15.82
N GLN A 98 -10.28 -10.43 16.87
CA GLN A 98 -9.70 -11.02 18.06
C GLN A 98 -10.70 -11.91 18.81
N GLU A 99 -11.95 -11.48 18.94
CA GLU A 99 -13.03 -12.26 19.55
C GLU A 99 -13.28 -13.55 18.77
N GLU A 100 -13.36 -13.49 17.45
CA GLU A 100 -13.56 -14.67 16.62
C GLU A 100 -12.33 -15.60 16.68
N ALA A 101 -11.12 -15.06 16.66
CA ALA A 101 -9.88 -15.82 16.77
C ALA A 101 -9.72 -16.52 18.12
N ALA A 102 -10.27 -15.96 19.20
CA ALA A 102 -10.27 -16.57 20.54
C ALA A 102 -11.08 -17.89 20.59
N HIS A 103 -12.07 -18.04 19.70
CA HIS A 103 -12.92 -19.24 19.61
C HIS A 103 -12.43 -20.23 18.56
N SER A 104 -11.45 -19.87 17.71
CA SER A 104 -10.94 -20.69 16.63
C SER A 104 -9.45 -20.46 16.42
N SER A 105 -9.06 -19.99 15.23
CA SER A 105 -7.72 -19.49 14.92
C SER A 105 -7.83 -18.18 14.17
N LEU A 106 -6.71 -17.46 14.04
CA LEU A 106 -6.69 -16.21 13.28
C LEU A 106 -7.03 -16.42 11.81
N GLU A 107 -6.55 -17.53 11.23
CA GLU A 107 -6.83 -17.96 9.86
C GLU A 107 -8.32 -18.25 9.65
N ALA A 108 -8.94 -18.98 10.58
CA ALA A 108 -10.37 -19.28 10.52
C ALA A 108 -11.24 -18.01 10.69
N ALA A 109 -10.83 -17.10 11.59
CA ALA A 109 -11.49 -15.82 11.77
C ALA A 109 -11.44 -14.96 10.50
N LEU A 110 -10.26 -14.88 9.85
CA LEU A 110 -10.08 -14.15 8.60
C LEU A 110 -10.87 -14.80 7.47
N ALA A 111 -10.83 -16.12 7.33
CA ALA A 111 -11.61 -16.87 6.34
C ALA A 111 -13.12 -16.68 6.52
N LYS A 112 -13.60 -16.61 7.76
CA LYS A 112 -15.00 -16.30 8.06
C LYS A 112 -15.37 -14.88 7.64
N ALA A 113 -14.47 -13.91 7.93
CA ALA A 113 -14.66 -12.51 7.56
C ALA A 113 -14.68 -12.32 6.02
N ALA A 114 -13.97 -13.15 5.27
CA ALA A 114 -13.88 -13.09 3.81
C ALA A 114 -15.06 -13.70 3.05
N ARG A 115 -15.99 -14.40 3.72
CA ARG A 115 -17.03 -15.23 3.07
C ARG A 115 -17.92 -14.47 2.09
N HIS A 116 -18.29 -13.24 2.42
CA HIS A 116 -19.22 -12.43 1.62
C HIS A 116 -18.55 -11.12 1.19
N GLU A 117 -17.31 -11.19 0.71
CA GLU A 117 -16.55 -10.01 0.35
C GLU A 117 -17.26 -9.10 -0.66
N GLY A 118 -17.94 -9.67 -1.63
CA GLY A 118 -18.69 -8.93 -2.66
C GLY A 118 -19.94 -8.23 -2.14
N ASP A 119 -20.56 -8.76 -1.08
CA ASP A 119 -21.77 -8.20 -0.45
C ASP A 119 -21.75 -8.45 1.08
N PRO A 120 -20.94 -7.72 1.84
CA PRO A 120 -20.72 -7.96 3.25
C PRO A 120 -21.97 -7.66 4.08
N GLN A 121 -22.45 -8.66 4.80
CA GLN A 121 -23.68 -8.60 5.63
C GLN A 121 -23.40 -8.21 7.08
N THR A 122 -22.22 -8.57 7.60
CA THR A 122 -21.86 -8.34 9.01
C THR A 122 -20.78 -7.25 9.15
N HIS A 123 -20.60 -6.75 10.38
CA HIS A 123 -19.53 -5.80 10.68
C HIS A 123 -18.14 -6.43 10.48
N LEU A 124 -17.99 -7.71 10.77
CA LEU A 124 -16.75 -8.45 10.56
C LEU A 124 -16.37 -8.51 9.06
N GLU A 125 -17.34 -8.81 8.19
CA GLU A 125 -17.15 -8.89 6.75
C GLU A 125 -16.85 -7.51 6.13
N ARG A 126 -17.54 -6.45 6.61
CA ARG A 126 -17.21 -5.08 6.20
C ARG A 126 -15.80 -4.68 6.60
N PHE A 127 -15.39 -5.03 7.81
CA PHE A 127 -14.02 -4.79 8.26
C PHE A 127 -13.00 -5.53 7.42
N PHE A 128 -13.27 -6.80 7.03
CA PHE A 128 -12.38 -7.53 6.13
C PHE A 128 -12.18 -6.79 4.80
N LYS A 129 -13.24 -6.27 4.21
CA LYS A 129 -13.15 -5.47 2.99
C LYS A 129 -12.26 -4.25 3.17
N THR A 130 -12.48 -3.48 4.26
CA THR A 130 -11.64 -2.30 4.60
C THR A 130 -10.18 -2.70 4.81
N LEU A 131 -9.92 -3.78 5.54
CA LEU A 131 -8.58 -4.32 5.77
C LEU A 131 -7.90 -4.75 4.48
N LYS A 132 -8.60 -5.48 3.61
CA LYS A 132 -8.09 -5.93 2.31
C LYS A 132 -7.76 -4.75 1.40
N GLU A 133 -8.66 -3.77 1.27
CA GLU A 133 -8.42 -2.56 0.49
C GLU A 133 -7.20 -1.80 1.00
N MET A 134 -7.04 -1.66 2.32
CA MET A 134 -5.88 -1.03 2.94
C MET A 134 -4.60 -1.82 2.65
N THR A 135 -4.66 -3.15 2.74
CA THR A 135 -3.52 -4.03 2.45
C THR A 135 -3.07 -3.91 1.00
N VAL A 136 -4.00 -4.01 0.06
CA VAL A 136 -3.74 -3.88 -1.38
C VAL A 136 -3.14 -2.50 -1.69
N ASN A 137 -3.74 -1.44 -1.19
CA ASN A 137 -3.24 -0.08 -1.40
C ASN A 137 -1.84 0.10 -0.80
N GLY A 138 -1.62 -0.33 0.44
CA GLY A 138 -0.31 -0.22 1.09
C GLY A 138 0.76 -1.02 0.39
N TYR A 139 0.45 -2.22 -0.07
CA TYR A 139 1.38 -3.10 -0.76
C TYR A 139 1.76 -2.54 -2.14
N TYR A 140 0.79 -2.30 -3.02
CA TYR A 140 1.05 -1.89 -4.41
C TYR A 140 1.49 -0.43 -4.57
N THR A 141 1.42 0.38 -3.52
CA THR A 141 2.05 1.72 -3.47
C THR A 141 3.41 1.72 -2.79
N SER A 142 3.84 0.59 -2.22
CA SER A 142 5.17 0.43 -1.62
C SER A 142 6.26 0.25 -2.69
N ALA A 143 7.50 0.53 -2.31
CA ALA A 143 8.65 0.26 -3.19
C ALA A 143 8.77 -1.23 -3.55
N ILE A 144 8.39 -2.13 -2.64
CA ILE A 144 8.38 -3.58 -2.86
C ILE A 144 7.34 -3.95 -3.90
N GLY A 145 6.08 -3.54 -3.72
CA GLY A 145 5.02 -3.84 -4.68
C GLY A 145 5.29 -3.26 -6.06
N ILE A 146 5.78 -2.00 -6.13
CA ILE A 146 6.07 -1.35 -7.41
C ILE A 146 7.25 -1.99 -8.14
N HIS A 147 8.38 -2.23 -7.47
CA HIS A 147 9.62 -2.62 -8.15
C HIS A 147 9.86 -4.12 -8.18
N GLN A 148 9.44 -4.87 -7.15
CA GLN A 148 9.71 -6.31 -7.06
C GLN A 148 8.55 -7.12 -7.62
N ASP A 149 7.33 -6.85 -7.20
CA ASP A 149 6.15 -7.61 -7.64
C ASP A 149 5.71 -7.16 -9.05
N MET A 150 5.37 -5.87 -9.24
CA MET A 150 4.94 -5.35 -10.54
C MET A 150 6.09 -5.14 -11.54
N GLN A 151 7.36 -5.24 -11.11
CA GLN A 151 8.56 -5.04 -11.93
C GLN A 151 8.55 -3.73 -12.74
N TYR A 152 7.95 -2.67 -12.17
CA TYR A 152 7.84 -1.39 -12.83
C TYR A 152 9.21 -0.73 -13.00
N GLN A 153 9.57 -0.46 -14.25
CA GLN A 153 10.88 0.11 -14.64
C GLN A 153 10.79 1.60 -15.02
N GLY A 154 9.71 2.26 -14.71
CA GLY A 154 9.47 3.65 -15.07
C GLY A 154 8.68 3.82 -16.37
N ASN A 155 8.38 5.08 -16.71
CA ASN A 155 7.70 5.41 -17.96
C ASN A 155 8.68 5.29 -19.13
N THR A 156 8.39 4.41 -20.08
CA THR A 156 9.18 4.22 -21.29
C THR A 156 8.44 4.86 -22.47
N TYR A 157 9.14 5.71 -23.23
CA TYR A 157 8.61 6.22 -24.47
C TYR A 157 8.73 5.14 -25.56
N LEU A 158 7.58 4.69 -26.08
CA LEU A 158 7.54 3.81 -27.24
C LEU A 158 7.40 4.66 -28.49
N ALA A 159 8.43 4.67 -29.34
CA ALA A 159 8.41 5.38 -30.63
C ALA A 159 7.35 4.79 -31.59
N SER A 160 7.05 3.49 -31.44
CA SER A 160 5.96 2.80 -32.14
C SER A 160 5.32 1.77 -31.19
N PHE A 161 4.03 1.60 -31.29
CA PHE A 161 3.32 0.55 -30.56
C PHE A 161 3.49 -0.79 -31.27
N PRO A 162 4.13 -1.81 -30.65
CA PRO A 162 4.38 -3.10 -31.31
C PRO A 162 3.13 -3.94 -31.54
N GLY A 163 1.96 -3.47 -31.12
CA GLY A 163 0.70 -4.24 -31.13
C GLY A 163 0.52 -5.07 -29.86
N CYS A 164 -0.70 -5.54 -29.64
CA CYS A 164 -0.97 -6.51 -28.58
C CYS A 164 -0.63 -7.91 -29.13
N THR A 165 0.48 -8.49 -28.72
CA THR A 165 0.72 -9.92 -28.89
C THR A 165 -0.13 -10.66 -27.88
N ILE A 166 -1.38 -10.96 -28.20
CA ILE A 166 -2.18 -11.92 -27.46
C ILE A 166 -1.73 -13.31 -27.93
N PRO A 167 -1.02 -14.10 -27.12
CA PRO A 167 -0.72 -15.49 -27.48
C PRO A 167 -2.07 -16.23 -27.51
N ASN A 168 -2.43 -16.79 -28.66
CA ASN A 168 -3.62 -17.64 -28.85
C ASN A 168 -5.01 -16.95 -28.96
N LEU A 169 -5.17 -15.97 -29.84
CA LEU A 169 -6.39 -15.99 -30.64
C LEU A 169 -6.09 -16.91 -31.86
N ALA A 170 -6.23 -18.22 -31.64
CA ALA A 170 -6.32 -19.15 -32.74
C ALA A 170 -7.47 -18.65 -33.63
N LYS A 171 -7.17 -18.47 -34.92
CA LYS A 171 -8.14 -18.22 -35.94
C LYS A 171 -9.14 -19.39 -35.92
N GLU A 172 -10.36 -19.13 -35.45
CA GLU A 172 -11.49 -19.99 -35.81
C GLU A 172 -11.87 -19.58 -37.23
N ASP A 173 -11.48 -20.43 -38.20
CA ASP A 173 -12.01 -20.42 -39.56
C ASP A 173 -13.39 -21.08 -39.57
#